data_53fdec07fe6c4e75ddc2010e550f8241
#
_entry.id   53fdec07fe6c4e75ddc2010e550f8241
#
_cell.length_a   1.000
_cell.length_b   1.000
_cell.length_c   1.000
_cell.angle_alpha   90.00
_cell.angle_beta   90.00
_cell.angle_gamma   90.00
#
_symmetry.space_group_name_H-M   'P 1'
#
loop_
_entity.id
_entity.type
_entity.pdbx_description
1 polymer ?
#
loop_
_entity_poly.entity_id
_entity_poly.type
_entity_poly.pdbx_seq_one_letter_code
_entity_poly.pdbx_strand_id
1 'polypeptide(L)'
;MFTSEEAERLNAMMQDTILVRVETSPEDIQGMHAAKGILTARGGMTSHAAVVARGMGRPCVSGSSEIDINYEMKTFKTSSMEIKEGDVITIDGSTGRIISGSVATVKPEISGDFSKIMTWADSFRKLNIRTNSETPKDTKTAKDFGAEGIGLCRTEHMFFDEERILSVREMILSKTKEDRSIALKKLLPHQKKDFIELFKIMNGLPVTVRLLDPPLHEFLPKNEKEIKDVSDALELTLTEIESRIVELLSLIHI
;
A
#
# COMPACT_ATOMS: atom_id res chain seq x y z
N MET A 1 -14.34 -13.18 -2.88
CA MET A 1 -13.55 -13.46 -4.09
C MET A 1 -12.56 -14.58 -3.81
N PHE A 2 -12.34 -15.47 -4.77
CA PHE A 2 -11.55 -16.70 -4.57
C PHE A 2 -10.18 -16.65 -5.27
N THR A 3 -9.89 -15.59 -6.03
CA THR A 3 -8.59 -15.37 -6.66
C THR A 3 -8.08 -13.95 -6.40
N SER A 4 -6.75 -13.79 -6.43
CA SER A 4 -6.09 -12.49 -6.24
C SER A 4 -6.41 -11.52 -7.38
N GLU A 5 -6.37 -12.00 -8.61
CA GLU A 5 -6.64 -11.21 -9.82
C GLU A 5 -8.05 -10.61 -9.81
N GLU A 6 -9.03 -11.40 -9.34
CA GLU A 6 -10.41 -10.94 -9.25
C GLU A 6 -10.59 -9.90 -8.14
N ALA A 7 -9.89 -10.05 -7.01
CA ALA A 7 -9.88 -9.06 -5.94
C ALA A 7 -9.28 -7.73 -6.42
N GLU A 8 -8.19 -7.77 -7.18
CA GLU A 8 -7.56 -6.59 -7.78
C GLU A 8 -8.49 -5.91 -8.79
N ARG A 9 -9.10 -6.69 -9.70
CA ARG A 9 -10.04 -6.18 -10.70
C ARG A 9 -11.22 -5.47 -10.06
N LEU A 10 -11.81 -6.02 -9.01
CA LEU A 10 -12.95 -5.43 -8.32
C LEU A 10 -12.57 -4.22 -7.48
N ASN A 11 -11.39 -4.23 -6.87
CA ASN A 11 -10.87 -3.05 -6.19
C ASN A 11 -10.67 -1.88 -7.14
N ALA A 12 -10.20 -2.12 -8.37
CA ALA A 12 -10.10 -1.08 -9.41
C ALA A 12 -11.48 -0.50 -9.79
N MET A 13 -12.57 -1.27 -9.60
CA MET A 13 -13.95 -0.83 -9.76
C MET A 13 -14.56 -0.23 -8.48
N MET A 14 -13.73 0.04 -7.44
CA MET A 14 -14.15 0.55 -6.13
C MET A 14 -15.14 -0.38 -5.39
N GLN A 15 -15.09 -1.69 -5.66
CA GLN A 15 -15.89 -2.69 -4.96
C GLN A 15 -15.08 -3.33 -3.83
N ASP A 16 -15.64 -3.26 -2.63
CA ASP A 16 -15.03 -3.88 -1.45
C ASP A 16 -15.15 -5.41 -1.53
N THR A 17 -14.04 -6.11 -1.31
CA THR A 17 -13.98 -7.58 -1.39
C THR A 17 -13.30 -8.19 -0.18
N ILE A 18 -13.64 -9.44 0.10
CA ILE A 18 -12.89 -10.32 1.01
C ILE A 18 -12.24 -11.41 0.16
N LEU A 19 -10.91 -11.54 0.28
CA LEU A 19 -10.16 -12.61 -0.40
C LEU A 19 -10.29 -13.90 0.42
N VAL A 20 -10.81 -14.95 -0.22
CA VAL A 20 -11.05 -16.26 0.42
C VAL A 20 -10.12 -17.28 -0.23
N ARG A 21 -9.24 -17.90 0.56
CA ARG A 21 -8.26 -18.89 0.09
C ARG A 21 -8.21 -20.10 1.02
N VAL A 22 -7.75 -21.24 0.52
CA VAL A 22 -7.39 -22.36 1.43
C VAL A 22 -6.22 -21.92 2.30
N GLU A 23 -5.19 -21.35 1.70
CA GLU A 23 -4.07 -20.66 2.33
C GLU A 23 -3.55 -19.60 1.35
N THR A 24 -2.86 -18.58 1.84
CA THR A 24 -2.22 -17.57 0.97
C THR A 24 -0.75 -17.86 0.77
N SER A 25 -0.25 -17.49 -0.40
CA SER A 25 1.16 -17.53 -0.78
C SER A 25 1.69 -16.12 -1.07
N PRO A 26 3.00 -15.94 -1.28
CA PRO A 26 3.55 -14.66 -1.72
C PRO A 26 2.94 -14.12 -3.02
N GLU A 27 2.43 -14.98 -3.88
CA GLU A 27 1.75 -14.62 -5.13
C GLU A 27 0.41 -13.92 -4.89
N ASP A 28 -0.21 -14.15 -3.72
CA ASP A 28 -1.48 -13.53 -3.34
C ASP A 28 -1.35 -12.12 -2.77
N ILE A 29 -0.13 -11.58 -2.58
CA ILE A 29 0.11 -10.29 -1.90
C ILE A 29 -0.69 -9.15 -2.53
N GLN A 30 -0.76 -9.06 -3.86
CA GLN A 30 -1.48 -8.00 -4.56
C GLN A 30 -2.99 -8.09 -4.30
N GLY A 31 -3.56 -9.29 -4.39
CA GLY A 31 -4.97 -9.53 -4.05
C GLY A 31 -5.29 -9.28 -2.58
N MET A 32 -4.38 -9.65 -1.68
CA MET A 32 -4.50 -9.33 -0.24
C MET A 32 -4.49 -7.82 0.01
N HIS A 33 -3.68 -7.08 -0.74
CA HIS A 33 -3.63 -5.63 -0.66
C HIS A 33 -4.89 -4.97 -1.21
N ALA A 34 -5.44 -5.51 -2.28
CA ALA A 34 -6.67 -5.04 -2.91
C ALA A 34 -7.92 -5.32 -2.05
N ALA A 35 -7.95 -6.47 -1.38
CA ALA A 35 -9.08 -6.88 -0.56
C ALA A 35 -9.21 -6.05 0.74
N LYS A 36 -10.42 -5.89 1.24
CA LYS A 36 -10.73 -5.26 2.55
C LYS A 36 -10.52 -6.21 3.73
N GLY A 37 -10.46 -7.50 3.47
CA GLY A 37 -10.21 -8.52 4.47
C GLY A 37 -9.79 -9.84 3.86
N ILE A 38 -9.18 -10.71 4.66
CA ILE A 38 -8.65 -12.00 4.25
C ILE A 38 -9.26 -13.11 5.11
N LEU A 39 -9.70 -14.17 4.44
CA LEU A 39 -10.25 -15.38 5.07
C LEU A 39 -9.50 -16.60 4.54
N THR A 40 -8.94 -17.43 5.42
CA THR A 40 -8.31 -18.68 5.00
C THR A 40 -8.81 -19.88 5.80
N ALA A 41 -8.97 -21.02 5.09
CA ALA A 41 -9.35 -22.29 5.70
C ALA A 41 -8.22 -22.87 6.55
N ARG A 42 -6.97 -22.67 6.12
CA ARG A 42 -5.75 -23.15 6.79
C ARG A 42 -4.90 -21.99 7.29
N GLY A 43 -4.07 -22.29 8.27
CA GLY A 43 -3.14 -21.34 8.86
C GLY A 43 -3.41 -21.08 10.33
N GLY A 44 -2.73 -20.10 10.86
CA GLY A 44 -2.85 -19.68 12.26
C GLY A 44 -2.26 -18.29 12.41
N MET A 45 -2.03 -17.83 13.63
CA MET A 45 -1.54 -16.47 13.93
C MET A 45 -0.17 -16.13 13.32
N THR A 46 0.61 -17.14 12.97
CA THR A 46 1.94 -17.03 12.33
C THR A 46 1.94 -17.41 10.86
N SER A 47 0.76 -17.72 10.28
CA SER A 47 0.64 -18.00 8.85
C SER A 47 0.94 -16.78 7.99
N HIS A 48 1.28 -17.00 6.73
CA HIS A 48 1.48 -15.94 5.75
C HIS A 48 0.29 -14.98 5.70
N ALA A 49 -0.94 -15.50 5.63
CA ALA A 49 -2.16 -14.69 5.64
C ALA A 49 -2.23 -13.75 6.86
N ALA A 50 -2.03 -14.29 8.06
CA ALA A 50 -2.17 -13.52 9.29
C ALA A 50 -1.05 -12.47 9.47
N VAL A 51 0.19 -12.82 9.13
CA VAL A 51 1.35 -11.91 9.26
C VAL A 51 1.23 -10.76 8.26
N VAL A 52 0.98 -11.08 7.00
CA VAL A 52 0.88 -10.07 5.93
C VAL A 52 -0.34 -9.18 6.12
N ALA A 53 -1.52 -9.75 6.41
CA ALA A 53 -2.74 -8.97 6.66
C ALA A 53 -2.56 -8.00 7.85
N ARG A 54 -1.90 -8.44 8.91
CA ARG A 54 -1.59 -7.59 10.07
C ARG A 54 -0.65 -6.45 9.68
N GLY A 55 0.39 -6.73 8.89
CA GLY A 55 1.29 -5.69 8.35
C GLY A 55 0.56 -4.67 7.47
N MET A 56 -0.46 -5.09 6.75
CA MET A 56 -1.33 -4.23 5.92
C MET A 56 -2.45 -3.54 6.71
N GLY A 57 -2.64 -3.85 7.99
CA GLY A 57 -3.77 -3.35 8.79
C GLY A 57 -5.13 -3.87 8.29
N ARG A 58 -5.16 -5.06 7.68
CA ARG A 58 -6.37 -5.69 7.16
C ARG A 58 -6.95 -6.69 8.15
N PRO A 59 -8.27 -6.72 8.36
CA PRO A 59 -8.93 -7.81 9.10
C PRO A 59 -8.59 -9.16 8.46
N CYS A 60 -8.26 -10.15 9.30
CA CYS A 60 -7.94 -11.49 8.83
C CYS A 60 -8.53 -12.53 9.77
N VAL A 61 -9.23 -13.50 9.21
CA VAL A 61 -9.62 -14.74 9.87
C VAL A 61 -8.84 -15.85 9.20
N SER A 62 -7.84 -16.41 9.90
CA SER A 62 -6.99 -17.47 9.35
C SER A 62 -7.17 -18.77 10.11
N GLY A 63 -7.14 -19.91 9.37
CA GLY A 63 -7.28 -21.22 9.96
C GLY A 63 -8.72 -21.58 10.32
N SER A 64 -9.68 -21.08 9.56
CA SER A 64 -11.09 -21.45 9.71
C SER A 64 -11.32 -22.85 9.10
N SER A 65 -10.97 -23.90 9.86
CA SER A 65 -11.07 -25.30 9.39
C SER A 65 -12.52 -25.77 9.14
N GLU A 66 -13.50 -24.98 9.54
CA GLU A 66 -14.92 -25.27 9.33
C GLU A 66 -15.40 -24.90 7.92
N ILE A 67 -14.60 -24.18 7.14
CA ILE A 67 -14.94 -23.83 5.76
C ILE A 67 -14.29 -24.79 4.78
N ASP A 68 -15.10 -25.27 3.83
CA ASP A 68 -14.66 -26.06 2.68
C ASP A 68 -14.77 -25.22 1.41
N ILE A 69 -13.66 -24.96 0.77
CA ILE A 69 -13.55 -24.04 -0.38
C ILE A 69 -13.51 -24.83 -1.67
N ASN A 70 -14.43 -24.53 -2.58
CA ASN A 70 -14.47 -25.04 -3.94
C ASN A 70 -14.16 -23.91 -4.93
N TYR A 71 -12.98 -23.91 -5.52
CA TYR A 71 -12.55 -22.89 -6.48
C TYR A 71 -13.28 -22.97 -7.82
N GLU A 72 -13.64 -24.18 -8.28
CA GLU A 72 -14.35 -24.36 -9.56
C GLU A 72 -15.77 -23.80 -9.49
N MET A 73 -16.45 -24.06 -8.38
CA MET A 73 -17.80 -23.55 -8.13
C MET A 73 -17.80 -22.13 -7.57
N LYS A 74 -16.62 -21.61 -7.23
CA LYS A 74 -16.46 -20.29 -6.56
C LYS A 74 -17.35 -20.16 -5.33
N THR A 75 -17.28 -21.15 -4.44
CA THR A 75 -18.07 -21.21 -3.22
C THR A 75 -17.22 -21.67 -2.05
N PHE A 76 -17.67 -21.35 -0.84
CA PHE A 76 -17.24 -22.10 0.33
C PHE A 76 -18.46 -22.54 1.14
N LYS A 77 -18.32 -23.68 1.81
CA LYS A 77 -19.37 -24.28 2.63
C LYS A 77 -18.94 -24.37 4.08
N THR A 78 -19.90 -24.18 4.96
CA THR A 78 -19.81 -24.56 6.37
C THR A 78 -20.82 -25.68 6.65
N SER A 79 -20.85 -26.19 7.87
CA SER A 79 -21.86 -27.18 8.26
C SER A 79 -23.32 -26.70 8.09
N SER A 80 -23.56 -25.38 8.05
CA SER A 80 -24.90 -24.80 8.07
C SER A 80 -25.26 -23.96 6.85
N MET A 81 -24.28 -23.51 6.04
CA MET A 81 -24.56 -22.63 4.89
C MET A 81 -23.54 -22.78 3.78
N GLU A 82 -23.93 -22.36 2.59
CA GLU A 82 -23.07 -22.20 1.41
C GLU A 82 -23.02 -20.72 1.03
N ILE A 83 -21.80 -20.19 0.84
CA ILE A 83 -21.54 -18.81 0.42
C ILE A 83 -20.92 -18.87 -0.98
N LYS A 84 -21.47 -18.08 -1.89
CA LYS A 84 -21.05 -18.01 -3.29
C LYS A 84 -20.27 -16.72 -3.55
N GLU A 85 -19.53 -16.70 -4.64
CA GLU A 85 -18.89 -15.48 -5.12
C GLU A 85 -19.93 -14.38 -5.33
N GLY A 86 -19.65 -13.19 -4.78
CA GLY A 86 -20.56 -12.05 -4.81
C GLY A 86 -21.47 -11.95 -3.58
N ASP A 87 -21.58 -12.98 -2.77
CA ASP A 87 -22.32 -12.89 -1.52
C ASP A 87 -21.60 -11.97 -0.52
N VAL A 88 -22.40 -11.22 0.25
CA VAL A 88 -21.87 -10.30 1.25
C VAL A 88 -21.62 -11.07 2.54
N ILE A 89 -20.38 -10.97 3.03
CA ILE A 89 -19.99 -11.48 4.35
C ILE A 89 -19.25 -10.41 5.14
N THR A 90 -19.31 -10.50 6.45
CA THR A 90 -18.51 -9.70 7.38
C THR A 90 -17.57 -10.63 8.14
N ILE A 91 -16.30 -10.26 8.27
CA ILE A 91 -15.34 -10.99 9.09
C ILE A 91 -14.90 -10.15 10.30
N ASP A 92 -14.80 -10.81 11.43
CA ASP A 92 -14.26 -10.23 12.67
C ASP A 92 -12.93 -10.90 13.01
N GLY A 93 -11.84 -10.23 12.67
CA GLY A 93 -10.48 -10.73 12.93
C GLY A 93 -10.12 -10.82 14.42
N SER A 94 -10.86 -10.15 15.30
CA SER A 94 -10.60 -10.19 16.75
C SER A 94 -11.17 -11.44 17.39
N THR A 95 -12.38 -11.87 16.96
CA THR A 95 -13.06 -13.05 17.51
C THR A 95 -13.00 -14.27 16.61
N GLY A 96 -12.52 -14.11 15.36
CA GLY A 96 -12.46 -15.18 14.35
C GLY A 96 -13.83 -15.52 13.74
N ARG A 97 -14.82 -14.65 13.84
CA ARG A 97 -16.17 -14.92 13.34
C ARG A 97 -16.32 -14.54 11.87
N ILE A 98 -17.09 -15.36 11.17
CA ILE A 98 -17.57 -15.10 9.81
C ILE A 98 -19.09 -14.96 9.90
N ILE A 99 -19.61 -13.85 9.45
CA ILE A 99 -21.03 -13.50 9.56
C ILE A 99 -21.58 -13.32 8.15
N SER A 100 -22.68 -13.99 7.85
CA SER A 100 -23.39 -13.79 6.59
C SER A 100 -24.07 -12.42 6.57
N GLY A 101 -23.92 -11.69 5.49
CA GLY A 101 -24.45 -10.34 5.33
C GLY A 101 -23.52 -9.23 5.85
N SER A 102 -24.03 -8.01 5.74
CA SER A 102 -23.35 -6.79 6.22
C SER A 102 -23.74 -6.49 7.65
N VAL A 103 -22.74 -6.32 8.52
CA VAL A 103 -22.93 -5.92 9.92
C VAL A 103 -22.22 -4.58 10.13
N ALA A 104 -22.79 -3.75 11.00
CA ALA A 104 -22.16 -2.49 11.39
C ALA A 104 -20.78 -2.77 12.02
N THR A 105 -19.75 -2.17 11.46
CA THR A 105 -18.36 -2.29 11.95
C THR A 105 -17.94 -1.02 12.66
N VAL A 106 -17.13 -1.17 13.69
CA VAL A 106 -16.48 -0.04 14.37
C VAL A 106 -15.03 0.03 13.95
N LYS A 107 -14.54 1.25 13.75
CA LYS A 107 -13.10 1.44 13.54
C LYS A 107 -12.37 1.14 14.86
N PRO A 108 -11.23 0.45 14.83
CA PRO A 108 -10.42 0.28 16.03
C PRO A 108 -9.97 1.67 16.54
N GLU A 109 -10.29 1.97 17.79
CA GLU A 109 -9.85 3.20 18.46
C GLU A 109 -8.95 2.84 19.64
N ILE A 110 -7.97 3.72 19.90
CA ILE A 110 -7.16 3.63 21.10
C ILE A 110 -8.00 4.13 22.27
N SER A 111 -8.74 3.23 22.91
CA SER A 111 -9.69 3.58 23.98
C SER A 111 -9.59 2.64 25.17
N GLY A 112 -10.25 3.00 26.26
CA GLY A 112 -10.41 2.17 27.44
C GLY A 112 -9.08 1.76 28.10
N ASP A 113 -8.93 0.47 28.36
CA ASP A 113 -7.75 -0.05 29.09
C ASP A 113 -6.48 0.02 28.27
N PHE A 114 -6.55 -0.06 26.94
CA PHE A 114 -5.39 0.14 26.08
C PHE A 114 -4.83 1.58 26.21
N SER A 115 -5.69 2.58 26.24
CA SER A 115 -5.29 3.98 26.47
C SER A 115 -4.61 4.17 27.83
N LYS A 116 -5.09 3.47 28.88
CA LYS A 116 -4.46 3.50 30.20
C LYS A 116 -3.05 2.90 30.17
N ILE A 117 -2.89 1.75 29.51
CA ILE A 117 -1.57 1.10 29.35
C ILE A 117 -0.61 2.02 28.60
N MET A 118 -1.08 2.69 27.51
CA MET A 118 -0.26 3.64 26.78
C MET A 118 0.13 4.84 27.65
N THR A 119 -0.78 5.37 28.46
CA THR A 119 -0.50 6.46 29.41
C THR A 119 0.57 6.05 30.43
N TRP A 120 0.48 4.82 30.96
CA TRP A 120 1.51 4.29 31.87
C TRP A 120 2.84 4.14 31.17
N ALA A 121 2.87 3.55 29.96
CA ALA A 121 4.09 3.41 29.16
C ALA A 121 4.76 4.77 28.92
N ASP A 122 3.96 5.79 28.57
CA ASP A 122 4.43 7.17 28.35
C ASP A 122 5.05 7.81 29.60
N SER A 123 4.60 7.42 30.80
CA SER A 123 5.19 7.94 32.04
C SER A 123 6.58 7.36 32.36
N PHE A 124 6.94 6.23 31.76
CA PHE A 124 8.22 5.56 31.97
C PHE A 124 9.21 5.71 30.80
N ARG A 125 8.72 5.85 29.58
CA ARG A 125 9.59 5.98 28.42
C ARG A 125 10.39 7.28 28.45
N LYS A 126 11.62 7.21 27.92
CA LYS A 126 12.52 8.35 27.78
C LYS A 126 12.67 8.82 26.33
N LEU A 127 12.33 7.97 25.38
CA LEU A 127 12.44 8.24 23.94
C LEU A 127 11.08 8.59 23.36
N ASN A 128 11.09 9.52 22.42
CA ASN A 128 9.93 9.84 21.61
C ASN A 128 9.80 8.85 20.46
N ILE A 129 8.57 8.55 20.05
CA ILE A 129 8.28 7.64 18.95
C ILE A 129 8.01 8.45 17.70
N ARG A 130 8.82 8.21 16.66
CA ARG A 130 8.65 8.78 15.33
C ARG A 130 8.29 7.70 14.33
N THR A 131 7.43 8.03 13.39
CA THR A 131 6.99 7.13 12.33
C THR A 131 7.69 7.42 11.02
N ASN A 132 7.61 6.48 10.07
CA ASN A 132 7.86 6.77 8.67
C ASN A 132 6.53 7.13 8.00
N SER A 133 6.50 8.24 7.29
CA SER A 133 5.31 8.68 6.57
C SER A 133 5.69 9.65 5.46
N GLU A 134 5.08 9.47 4.29
CA GLU A 134 5.38 10.21 3.07
C GLU A 134 4.19 10.98 2.52
N THR A 135 2.95 10.56 2.85
CA THR A 135 1.74 11.22 2.36
C THR A 135 1.00 11.95 3.47
N PRO A 136 0.23 13.00 3.16
CA PRO A 136 -0.61 13.68 4.15
C PRO A 136 -1.59 12.74 4.87
N LYS A 137 -2.14 11.75 4.15
CA LYS A 137 -3.06 10.76 4.70
C LYS A 137 -2.38 9.89 5.76
N ASP A 138 -1.21 9.34 5.41
CA ASP A 138 -0.45 8.47 6.33
C ASP A 138 0.05 9.27 7.53
N THR A 139 0.50 10.50 7.30
CA THR A 139 0.95 11.42 8.35
C THR A 139 -0.18 11.72 9.34
N LYS A 140 -1.39 11.96 8.84
CA LYS A 140 -2.55 12.16 9.71
C LYS A 140 -2.86 10.91 10.52
N THR A 141 -2.89 9.75 9.88
CA THR A 141 -3.11 8.47 10.56
C THR A 141 -2.05 8.23 11.64
N ALA A 142 -0.78 8.43 11.32
CA ALA A 142 0.30 8.26 12.27
C ALA A 142 0.17 9.20 13.48
N LYS A 143 -0.19 10.46 13.25
CA LYS A 143 -0.43 11.44 14.32
C LYS A 143 -1.62 11.06 15.20
N ASP A 144 -2.71 10.60 14.58
CA ASP A 144 -3.91 10.14 15.29
C ASP A 144 -3.61 8.90 16.16
N PHE A 145 -2.62 8.08 15.78
CA PHE A 145 -2.07 6.97 16.57
C PHE A 145 -0.98 7.39 17.58
N GLY A 146 -0.72 8.68 17.75
CA GLY A 146 0.17 9.20 18.77
C GLY A 146 1.64 9.32 18.37
N ALA A 147 1.96 9.32 17.08
CA ALA A 147 3.33 9.59 16.63
C ALA A 147 3.77 11.02 17.00
N GLU A 148 4.97 11.14 17.55
CA GLU A 148 5.57 12.41 18.05
C GLU A 148 6.53 13.03 17.04
N GLY A 149 6.46 12.61 15.79
CA GLY A 149 7.25 13.13 14.69
C GLY A 149 7.35 12.15 13.54
N ILE A 150 7.97 12.62 12.46
CA ILE A 150 8.36 11.77 11.33
C ILE A 150 9.85 11.49 11.45
N GLY A 151 10.20 10.20 11.59
CA GLY A 151 11.57 9.72 11.66
C GLY A 151 12.23 9.63 10.29
N LEU A 152 11.42 9.34 9.26
CA LEU A 152 11.84 9.33 7.86
C LEU A 152 10.64 9.62 6.95
N CYS A 153 10.76 10.69 6.17
CA CYS A 153 9.93 10.97 5.02
C CYS A 153 10.77 10.72 3.76
N ARG A 154 10.42 9.68 3.00
CA ARG A 154 11.07 9.29 1.76
C ARG A 154 10.43 10.03 0.61
N THR A 155 11.10 11.06 0.10
CA THR A 155 10.52 11.94 -0.93
C THR A 155 10.25 11.23 -2.25
N GLU A 156 10.98 10.15 -2.54
CA GLU A 156 10.76 9.31 -3.71
C GLU A 156 9.37 8.67 -3.73
N HIS A 157 8.81 8.31 -2.58
CA HIS A 157 7.46 7.74 -2.49
C HIS A 157 6.34 8.72 -2.85
N MET A 158 6.61 10.02 -2.79
CA MET A 158 5.65 11.05 -3.23
C MET A 158 5.45 11.05 -4.74
N PHE A 159 6.30 10.36 -5.50
CA PHE A 159 6.35 10.40 -6.96
C PHE A 159 5.73 9.18 -7.65
N PHE A 160 5.26 8.17 -6.90
CA PHE A 160 4.61 6.98 -7.48
C PHE A 160 3.14 7.22 -7.91
N ASP A 161 2.63 8.41 -7.72
CA ASP A 161 1.31 8.83 -8.21
C ASP A 161 1.28 8.87 -9.74
N GLU A 162 0.19 8.40 -10.37
CA GLU A 162 0.05 8.31 -11.83
C GLU A 162 0.25 9.66 -12.53
N GLU A 163 -0.19 10.76 -11.91
CA GLU A 163 -0.02 12.10 -12.46
C GLU A 163 1.44 12.59 -12.45
N ARG A 164 2.29 11.99 -11.62
CA ARG A 164 3.65 12.45 -11.36
C ARG A 164 4.72 11.56 -11.96
N ILE A 165 4.44 10.25 -12.07
CA ILE A 165 5.41 9.25 -12.48
C ILE A 165 6.03 9.55 -13.86
N LEU A 166 5.22 10.08 -14.79
CA LEU A 166 5.72 10.46 -16.11
C LEU A 166 6.77 11.57 -16.01
N SER A 167 6.50 12.62 -15.24
CA SER A 167 7.47 13.72 -15.05
C SER A 167 8.75 13.28 -14.32
N VAL A 168 8.66 12.28 -13.45
CA VAL A 168 9.85 11.67 -12.83
C VAL A 168 10.66 10.89 -13.85
N ARG A 169 10.00 10.12 -14.71
CA ARG A 169 10.65 9.41 -15.82
C ARG A 169 11.32 10.37 -16.80
N GLU A 170 10.64 11.46 -17.17
CA GLU A 170 11.23 12.55 -17.96
C GLU A 170 12.51 13.09 -17.29
N MET A 171 12.46 13.37 -15.99
CA MET A 171 13.62 13.85 -15.24
C MET A 171 14.81 12.86 -15.26
N ILE A 172 14.53 11.58 -15.04
CA ILE A 172 15.56 10.52 -14.98
C ILE A 172 16.18 10.29 -16.35
N LEU A 173 15.36 10.25 -17.41
CA LEU A 173 15.78 9.93 -18.77
C LEU A 173 16.35 11.14 -19.54
N SER A 174 16.19 12.35 -19.02
CA SER A 174 16.74 13.58 -19.61
C SER A 174 18.24 13.49 -19.83
N LYS A 175 18.69 13.85 -21.03
CA LYS A 175 20.13 13.89 -21.40
C LYS A 175 20.78 15.21 -21.01
N THR A 176 20.03 16.31 -21.06
CA THR A 176 20.53 17.65 -20.78
C THR A 176 20.07 18.18 -19.42
N LYS A 177 20.79 19.16 -18.90
CA LYS A 177 20.41 19.85 -17.67
C LYS A 177 19.12 20.67 -17.85
N GLU A 178 18.95 21.20 -19.04
CA GLU A 178 17.81 22.01 -19.46
C GLU A 178 16.53 21.19 -19.46
N ASP A 179 16.50 20.02 -20.11
CA ASP A 179 15.37 19.12 -20.15
C ASP A 179 14.99 18.63 -18.74
N ARG A 180 16.00 18.27 -17.95
CA ARG A 180 15.81 17.89 -16.55
C ARG A 180 15.20 19.01 -15.73
N SER A 181 15.59 20.26 -15.97
CA SER A 181 15.04 21.44 -15.30
C SER A 181 13.57 21.64 -15.65
N ILE A 182 13.16 21.34 -16.89
CA ILE A 182 11.76 21.40 -17.32
C ILE A 182 10.92 20.35 -16.57
N ALA A 183 11.38 19.11 -16.51
CA ALA A 183 10.71 18.04 -15.77
C ALA A 183 10.59 18.37 -14.27
N LEU A 184 11.65 18.87 -13.65
CA LEU A 184 11.64 19.30 -12.25
C LEU A 184 10.64 20.43 -11.97
N LYS A 185 10.45 21.36 -12.91
CA LYS A 185 9.43 22.41 -12.78
C LYS A 185 8.00 21.86 -12.76
N LYS A 186 7.75 20.73 -13.45
CA LYS A 186 6.45 20.03 -13.39
C LYS A 186 6.22 19.39 -12.03
N LEU A 187 7.26 18.83 -11.41
CA LEU A 187 7.18 18.14 -10.11
C LEU A 187 7.09 19.10 -8.91
N LEU A 188 7.72 20.27 -9.00
CA LEU A 188 7.85 21.22 -7.90
C LEU A 188 6.52 21.61 -7.23
N PRO A 189 5.43 21.94 -7.96
CA PRO A 189 4.17 22.33 -7.32
C PRO A 189 3.53 21.17 -6.54
N HIS A 190 3.65 19.94 -7.01
CA HIS A 190 3.13 18.76 -6.34
C HIS A 190 3.87 18.50 -5.03
N GLN A 191 5.19 18.43 -5.09
CA GLN A 191 6.02 18.20 -3.90
C GLN A 191 5.89 19.34 -2.86
N LYS A 192 5.81 20.58 -3.33
CA LYS A 192 5.57 21.74 -2.46
C LYS A 192 4.24 21.62 -1.72
N LYS A 193 3.17 21.18 -2.42
CA LYS A 193 1.86 20.97 -1.83
C LYS A 193 1.92 19.89 -0.76
N ASP A 194 2.54 18.75 -1.06
CA ASP A 194 2.66 17.63 -0.13
C ASP A 194 3.40 18.04 1.15
N PHE A 195 4.53 18.74 1.03
CA PHE A 195 5.26 19.24 2.19
C PHE A 195 4.46 20.26 3.01
N ILE A 196 3.72 21.17 2.36
CA ILE A 196 2.87 22.12 3.09
C ILE A 196 1.82 21.39 3.91
N GLU A 197 1.16 20.41 3.34
CA GLU A 197 0.14 19.62 4.05
C GLU A 197 0.75 18.78 5.17
N LEU A 198 1.87 18.13 4.91
CA LEU A 198 2.60 17.31 5.88
C LEU A 198 3.06 18.17 7.08
N PHE A 199 3.66 19.32 6.83
CA PHE A 199 4.11 20.22 7.89
C PHE A 199 2.95 20.86 8.67
N LYS A 200 1.80 21.09 8.03
CA LYS A 200 0.59 21.53 8.75
C LYS A 200 0.09 20.45 9.71
N ILE A 201 0.06 19.19 9.28
CA ILE A 201 -0.34 18.07 10.12
C ILE A 201 0.63 17.91 11.30
N MET A 202 1.93 17.98 11.03
CA MET A 202 2.99 17.78 12.02
C MET A 202 3.42 19.07 12.73
N ASN A 203 2.61 20.12 12.69
CA ASN A 203 2.95 21.39 13.30
C ASN A 203 3.42 21.24 14.76
N GLY A 204 4.61 21.76 15.07
CA GLY A 204 5.27 21.65 16.37
C GLY A 204 6.01 20.33 16.62
N LEU A 205 5.94 19.37 15.69
CA LEU A 205 6.62 18.07 15.79
C LEU A 205 7.76 17.96 14.77
N PRO A 206 8.85 17.25 15.11
CA PRO A 206 10.00 17.10 14.22
C PRO A 206 9.68 16.24 13.01
N VAL A 207 10.21 16.65 11.85
CA VAL A 207 10.10 15.91 10.58
C VAL A 207 11.49 15.77 9.99
N THR A 208 11.93 14.51 9.82
CA THR A 208 13.18 14.19 9.12
C THR A 208 12.85 13.85 7.67
N VAL A 209 13.38 14.60 6.74
CA VAL A 209 13.16 14.42 5.31
C VAL A 209 14.42 13.83 4.69
N ARG A 210 14.29 12.68 3.99
CA ARG A 210 15.32 12.21 3.08
C ARG A 210 15.23 13.02 1.79
N LEU A 211 16.31 13.66 1.40
CA LEU A 211 16.39 14.25 0.07
C LEU A 211 16.30 13.13 -0.98
N LEU A 212 16.12 13.51 -2.24
CA LEU A 212 15.84 12.57 -3.32
C LEU A 212 16.86 11.42 -3.39
N ASP A 213 16.36 10.20 -3.27
CA ASP A 213 17.11 8.95 -3.39
C ASP A 213 16.28 7.95 -4.22
N PRO A 214 16.08 8.21 -5.53
CA PRO A 214 15.20 7.40 -6.34
C PRO A 214 15.84 6.05 -6.67
N PRO A 215 15.20 4.93 -6.33
CA PRO A 215 15.59 3.63 -6.85
C PRO A 215 15.27 3.57 -8.35
N LEU A 216 16.24 3.85 -9.21
CA LEU A 216 16.05 4.02 -10.66
C LEU A 216 15.26 2.87 -11.29
N HIS A 217 15.53 1.62 -10.86
CA HIS A 217 14.85 0.42 -11.36
C HIS A 217 13.35 0.36 -11.05
N GLU A 218 12.88 1.10 -10.04
CA GLU A 218 11.46 1.20 -9.70
C GLU A 218 10.73 2.23 -10.58
N PHE A 219 11.41 3.32 -10.95
CA PHE A 219 10.84 4.41 -11.74
C PHE A 219 10.93 4.21 -13.24
N LEU A 220 11.93 3.48 -13.72
CA LEU A 220 12.12 3.28 -15.16
C LEU A 220 10.91 2.55 -15.78
N PRO A 221 10.50 2.91 -17.00
CA PRO A 221 9.38 2.25 -17.67
C PRO A 221 9.69 0.77 -17.90
N LYS A 222 8.69 -0.10 -17.65
CA LYS A 222 8.85 -1.57 -17.66
C LYS A 222 8.09 -2.27 -18.79
N ASN A 223 7.17 -1.59 -19.43
CA ASN A 223 6.36 -2.14 -20.50
C ASN A 223 6.30 -1.19 -21.71
N GLU A 224 5.87 -1.71 -22.86
CA GLU A 224 5.82 -0.95 -24.12
C GLU A 224 4.96 0.32 -24.04
N LYS A 225 3.85 0.27 -23.29
CA LYS A 225 2.99 1.45 -23.10
C LYS A 225 3.73 2.56 -22.37
N GLU A 226 4.37 2.23 -21.26
CA GLU A 226 5.13 3.20 -20.46
C GLU A 226 6.32 3.77 -21.23
N ILE A 227 7.02 2.93 -22.02
CA ILE A 227 8.12 3.36 -22.90
C ILE A 227 7.59 4.34 -23.94
N LYS A 228 6.43 4.06 -24.53
CA LYS A 228 5.79 4.93 -25.51
C LYS A 228 5.37 6.26 -24.88
N ASP A 229 4.71 6.25 -23.72
CA ASP A 229 4.28 7.47 -23.03
C ASP A 229 5.48 8.41 -22.75
N VAL A 230 6.62 7.85 -22.36
CA VAL A 230 7.84 8.61 -22.13
C VAL A 230 8.48 9.08 -23.46
N SER A 231 8.45 8.25 -24.49
CA SER A 231 8.93 8.58 -25.85
C SER A 231 8.18 9.79 -26.41
N ASP A 232 6.86 9.78 -26.29
CA ASP A 232 6.00 10.87 -26.73
C ASP A 232 6.24 12.16 -25.90
N ALA A 233 6.46 12.03 -24.60
CA ALA A 233 6.67 13.18 -23.70
C ALA A 233 8.05 13.85 -23.88
N LEU A 234 9.07 13.08 -24.23
CA LEU A 234 10.44 13.56 -24.44
C LEU A 234 10.76 13.83 -25.94
N GLU A 235 9.84 13.54 -26.84
CA GLU A 235 10.03 13.62 -28.28
C GLU A 235 11.27 12.81 -28.78
N LEU A 236 11.49 11.64 -28.13
CA LEU A 236 12.57 10.71 -28.44
C LEU A 236 12.01 9.44 -29.08
N THR A 237 12.84 8.74 -29.85
CA THR A 237 12.45 7.44 -30.42
C THR A 237 12.44 6.35 -29.34
N LEU A 238 11.63 5.30 -29.56
CA LEU A 238 11.58 4.15 -28.65
C LEU A 238 12.96 3.53 -28.42
N THR A 239 13.75 3.39 -29.48
CA THR A 239 15.12 2.85 -29.43
C THR A 239 16.05 3.70 -28.56
N GLU A 240 15.91 5.02 -28.59
CA GLU A 240 16.71 5.92 -27.74
C GLU A 240 16.31 5.76 -26.27
N ILE A 241 15.02 5.63 -25.96
CA ILE A 241 14.54 5.39 -24.59
C ILE A 241 15.05 4.04 -24.07
N GLU A 242 14.91 2.97 -24.85
CA GLU A 242 15.39 1.63 -24.48
C GLU A 242 16.92 1.63 -24.23
N SER A 243 17.69 2.25 -25.12
CA SER A 243 19.12 2.38 -24.95
C SER A 243 19.47 3.13 -23.66
N ARG A 244 18.73 4.18 -23.35
CA ARG A 244 18.96 4.96 -22.13
C ARG A 244 18.60 4.19 -20.86
N ILE A 245 17.54 3.39 -20.89
CA ILE A 245 17.16 2.50 -19.79
C ILE A 245 18.29 1.51 -19.51
N VAL A 246 18.82 0.86 -20.56
CA VAL A 246 19.95 -0.10 -20.43
C VAL A 246 21.18 0.58 -19.85
N GLU A 247 21.53 1.77 -20.33
CA GLU A 247 22.64 2.57 -19.79
C GLU A 247 22.48 2.84 -18.29
N LEU A 248 21.31 3.33 -17.87
CA LEU A 248 21.03 3.66 -16.47
C LEU A 248 21.01 2.42 -15.57
N LEU A 249 20.46 1.30 -16.05
CA LEU A 249 20.46 0.04 -15.30
C LEU A 249 21.88 -0.52 -15.14
N SER A 250 22.77 -0.30 -16.10
CA SER A 250 24.16 -0.75 -15.99
C SER A 250 24.94 -0.02 -14.89
N LEU A 251 24.54 1.21 -14.53
CA LEU A 251 25.16 1.99 -13.46
C LEU A 251 24.78 1.47 -12.05
N ILE A 252 23.70 0.70 -11.92
CA ILE A 252 23.26 0.14 -10.63
C ILE A 252 24.19 -0.99 -10.16
N HIS A 253 24.93 -1.60 -11.09
CA HIS A 253 25.84 -2.72 -10.81
C HIS A 253 27.29 -2.30 -10.55
N ILE A 254 27.57 -1.01 -10.51
CA ILE A 254 28.87 -0.46 -10.15
C ILE A 254 28.86 -0.08 -8.66
#